data_f5febddab3ed7b25572a71c93f846335
#
_entry.id   f5febddab3ed7b25572a71c93f846335
#
_cell.length_a   1.000
_cell.length_b   1.000
_cell.length_c   1.000
_cell.angle_alpha   90.00
_cell.angle_beta   90.00
_cell.angle_gamma   90.00
#
_symmetry.space_group_name_H-M   'P 1'
#
loop_
_entity.id
_entity.type
_entity.pdbx_description
1 polymer ?
#
loop_
_entity_poly.entity_id
_entity_poly.type
_entity_poly.pdbx_seq_one_letter_code
_entity_poly.pdbx_strand_id
1 'polypeptide(L)'
;MDKTTYKHSELTGEIIKAAQNVHNILGYGFLEKVYHNAMMMELDKAGIKAVAEKPVTVYYCDRIAGEYFADIVIEDKVILEIKAVEAINSSHEAQLVNYLKATNIDVGLLLNFGKSLMVKRKIFETARRDRLDADF
;
A
#
# COMPACT_ATOMS: atom_id res chain seq x y z
N MET A 1 26.61 6.68 -6.77
CA MET A 1 25.50 5.93 -6.17
C MET A 1 24.63 6.83 -5.34
N ASP A 2 23.39 6.87 -5.64
CA ASP A 2 22.44 7.69 -4.89
C ASP A 2 22.11 7.03 -3.54
N LYS A 3 22.43 7.72 -2.47
CA LYS A 3 22.19 7.24 -1.11
C LYS A 3 20.72 7.34 -0.72
N THR A 4 19.93 8.08 -1.51
CA THR A 4 18.51 8.28 -1.22
C THR A 4 17.63 7.23 -1.88
N THR A 5 18.22 6.25 -2.56
CA THR A 5 17.46 5.19 -3.19
C THR A 5 16.77 4.33 -2.14
N TYR A 6 15.46 4.30 -2.18
CA TYR A 6 14.65 3.51 -1.26
C TYR A 6 14.39 2.11 -1.83
N LYS A 7 14.09 1.17 -0.94
CA LYS A 7 13.74 -0.18 -1.34
C LYS A 7 12.57 -0.15 -2.32
N HIS A 8 12.71 -0.85 -3.45
CA HIS A 8 11.72 -0.88 -4.52
C HIS A 8 11.37 0.49 -5.10
N SER A 9 12.32 1.42 -5.10
CA SER A 9 12.05 2.80 -5.53
C SER A 9 11.61 2.90 -6.99
N GLU A 10 12.12 2.05 -7.85
CA GLU A 10 11.72 2.03 -9.25
C GLU A 10 10.26 1.61 -9.38
N LEU A 11 9.88 0.54 -8.69
CA LEU A 11 8.51 0.04 -8.71
C LEU A 11 7.55 1.07 -8.10
N THR A 12 7.88 1.64 -6.94
CA THR A 12 7.02 2.65 -6.32
C THR A 12 6.90 3.89 -7.18
N GLY A 13 7.96 4.26 -7.91
CA GLY A 13 7.90 5.36 -8.88
C GLY A 13 6.86 5.10 -9.98
N GLU A 14 6.82 3.89 -10.50
CA GLU A 14 5.84 3.52 -11.51
C GLU A 14 4.42 3.49 -10.95
N ILE A 15 4.26 3.04 -9.71
CA ILE A 15 2.95 3.05 -9.04
C ILE A 15 2.46 4.49 -8.87
N ILE A 16 3.32 5.38 -8.42
CA ILE A 16 2.96 6.79 -8.23
C ILE A 16 2.58 7.44 -9.55
N LYS A 17 3.31 7.10 -10.63
CA LYS A 17 2.99 7.61 -11.96
C LYS A 17 1.61 7.14 -12.39
N ALA A 18 1.28 5.87 -12.14
CA ALA A 18 -0.07 5.35 -12.44
C ALA A 18 -1.13 6.10 -11.64
N ALA A 19 -0.87 6.37 -10.37
CA ALA A 19 -1.80 7.11 -9.52
C ALA A 19 -2.00 8.54 -10.02
N GLN A 20 -0.94 9.20 -10.48
CA GLN A 20 -1.03 10.53 -11.07
C GLN A 20 -1.91 10.52 -12.32
N ASN A 21 -1.77 9.50 -13.15
CA ASN A 21 -2.62 9.36 -14.35
C ASN A 21 -4.08 9.19 -13.96
N VAL A 22 -4.36 8.36 -12.96
CA VAL A 22 -5.73 8.17 -12.47
C VAL A 22 -6.31 9.49 -11.97
N HIS A 23 -5.56 10.21 -11.14
CA HIS A 23 -6.02 11.47 -10.58
C HIS A 23 -6.22 12.52 -11.66
N ASN A 24 -5.34 12.58 -12.66
CA ASN A 24 -5.46 13.53 -13.76
C ASN A 24 -6.73 13.29 -14.59
N ILE A 25 -7.10 12.03 -14.76
CA ILE A 25 -8.27 11.68 -15.56
C ILE A 25 -9.57 11.84 -14.76
N LEU A 26 -9.59 11.37 -13.53
CA LEU A 26 -10.81 11.32 -12.72
C LEU A 26 -11.05 12.55 -11.85
N GLY A 27 -9.99 13.24 -11.44
CA GLY A 27 -10.10 14.30 -10.44
C GLY A 27 -10.47 13.74 -9.08
N TYR A 28 -11.14 14.54 -8.26
CA TYR A 28 -11.54 14.10 -6.92
C TYR A 28 -13.06 14.02 -6.82
N GLY A 29 -13.54 13.36 -5.77
CA GLY A 29 -14.97 13.34 -5.44
C GLY A 29 -15.66 12.00 -5.69
N PHE A 30 -15.01 11.08 -6.38
CA PHE A 30 -15.57 9.75 -6.54
C PHE A 30 -15.38 8.92 -5.28
N LEU A 31 -16.14 7.84 -5.16
CA LEU A 31 -15.98 6.89 -4.08
C LEU A 31 -14.64 6.14 -4.23
N GLU A 32 -14.10 5.71 -3.13
CA GLU A 32 -12.82 5.00 -3.06
C GLU A 32 -12.71 3.85 -4.05
N LYS A 33 -13.80 3.10 -4.23
CA LYS A 33 -13.84 1.94 -5.14
C LYS A 33 -13.53 2.32 -6.59
N VAL A 34 -13.92 3.50 -7.01
CA VAL A 34 -13.65 3.97 -8.38
C VAL A 34 -12.15 4.12 -8.59
N TYR A 35 -11.47 4.73 -7.63
CA TYR A 35 -10.02 4.89 -7.72
C TYR A 35 -9.28 3.56 -7.63
N HIS A 36 -9.78 2.66 -6.78
CA HIS A 36 -9.24 1.31 -6.68
C HIS A 36 -9.29 0.60 -8.04
N ASN A 37 -10.43 0.61 -8.68
CA ASN A 37 -10.61 -0.05 -9.97
C ASN A 37 -9.74 0.61 -11.05
N ALA A 38 -9.68 1.94 -11.06
CA ALA A 38 -8.85 2.66 -12.03
C ALA A 38 -7.36 2.35 -11.84
N MET A 39 -6.91 2.24 -10.59
CA MET A 39 -5.52 1.85 -10.30
C MET A 39 -5.22 0.46 -10.83
N MET A 40 -6.12 -0.50 -10.62
CA MET A 40 -5.94 -1.85 -11.15
C MET A 40 -5.80 -1.82 -12.68
N MET A 41 -6.59 -1.00 -13.36
CA MET A 41 -6.52 -0.86 -14.81
C MET A 41 -5.20 -0.24 -15.28
N GLU A 42 -4.72 0.81 -14.58
CA GLU A 42 -3.47 1.45 -14.93
C GLU A 42 -2.27 0.52 -14.70
N LEU A 43 -2.29 -0.23 -13.60
CA LEU A 43 -1.22 -1.18 -13.32
C LEU A 43 -1.19 -2.30 -14.36
N ASP A 44 -2.35 -2.80 -14.76
CA ASP A 44 -2.44 -3.81 -15.80
C ASP A 44 -1.88 -3.28 -17.13
N LYS A 45 -2.23 -2.07 -17.52
CA LYS A 45 -1.70 -1.44 -18.74
C LYS A 45 -0.18 -1.31 -18.70
N ALA A 46 0.37 -1.09 -17.53
CA ALA A 46 1.82 -0.94 -17.35
C ALA A 46 2.54 -2.30 -17.25
N GLY A 47 1.81 -3.40 -17.29
CA GLY A 47 2.40 -4.73 -17.16
C GLY A 47 2.84 -5.06 -15.75
N ILE A 48 2.31 -4.37 -14.75
CA ILE A 48 2.65 -4.58 -13.34
C ILE A 48 1.63 -5.52 -12.72
N LYS A 49 2.12 -6.62 -12.14
CA LYS A 49 1.25 -7.60 -11.52
C LYS A 49 0.69 -7.06 -10.21
N ALA A 50 -0.63 -7.01 -10.10
CA ALA A 50 -1.32 -6.52 -8.93
C ALA A 50 -2.44 -7.47 -8.54
N VAL A 51 -2.60 -7.70 -7.23
CA VAL A 51 -3.65 -8.54 -6.69
C VAL A 51 -4.53 -7.68 -5.79
N ALA A 52 -5.81 -7.61 -6.13
CA ALA A 52 -6.78 -6.84 -5.36
C ALA A 52 -7.28 -7.64 -4.16
N GLU A 53 -7.50 -6.93 -3.05
CA GLU A 53 -8.13 -7.48 -1.85
C GLU A 53 -7.44 -8.75 -1.36
N LYS A 54 -6.12 -8.68 -1.22
CA LYS A 54 -5.35 -9.84 -0.77
C LYS A 54 -5.51 -10.01 0.74
N PRO A 55 -5.80 -11.24 1.22
CA PRO A 55 -5.96 -11.47 2.65
C PRO A 55 -4.68 -11.19 3.43
N VAL A 56 -4.84 -10.56 4.59
CA VAL A 56 -3.77 -10.31 5.55
C VAL A 56 -4.20 -10.95 6.88
N THR A 57 -3.50 -12.01 7.28
CA THR A 57 -3.81 -12.71 8.52
C THR A 57 -2.88 -12.22 9.63
N VAL A 58 -3.48 -11.81 10.74
CA VAL A 58 -2.72 -11.38 11.92
C VAL A 58 -2.70 -12.52 12.91
N TYR A 59 -1.49 -12.97 13.26
CA TYR A 59 -1.30 -14.02 14.25
C TYR A 59 -0.91 -13.44 15.60
N TYR A 60 -1.35 -14.09 16.65
CA TYR A 60 -0.93 -13.80 18.01
C TYR A 60 -0.59 -15.13 18.67
N CYS A 61 0.68 -15.34 18.98
CA CYS A 61 1.17 -16.59 19.57
C CYS A 61 0.66 -17.81 18.79
N ASP A 62 0.89 -17.83 17.49
CA ASP A 62 0.52 -18.90 16.55
C ASP A 62 -0.99 -19.13 16.35
N ARG A 63 -1.81 -18.26 16.89
CA ARG A 63 -3.26 -18.33 16.70
C ARG A 63 -3.73 -17.12 15.90
N ILE A 64 -4.75 -17.32 15.09
CA ILE A 64 -5.29 -16.22 14.29
C ILE A 64 -6.03 -15.26 15.21
N ALA A 65 -5.57 -14.01 15.25
CA ALA A 65 -6.19 -12.93 16.03
C ALA A 65 -7.08 -12.06 15.16
N GLY A 66 -6.84 -12.00 13.86
CA GLY A 66 -7.68 -11.20 12.96
C GLY A 66 -7.36 -11.47 11.51
N GLU A 67 -8.32 -11.15 10.65
CA GLU A 67 -8.15 -11.28 9.21
C GLU A 67 -8.64 -10.01 8.55
N TYR A 68 -7.80 -9.46 7.67
CA TYR A 68 -8.05 -8.22 6.97
C TYR A 68 -7.76 -8.43 5.49
N PHE A 69 -7.97 -7.39 4.70
CA PHE A 69 -7.67 -7.43 3.26
C PHE A 69 -6.88 -6.16 2.91
N ALA A 70 -5.72 -6.34 2.31
CA ALA A 70 -4.98 -5.23 1.73
C ALA A 70 -5.64 -4.85 0.41
N ASP A 71 -5.79 -3.57 0.14
CA ASP A 71 -6.47 -3.10 -1.07
C ASP A 71 -5.84 -3.69 -2.34
N ILE A 72 -4.54 -3.51 -2.50
CA ILE A 72 -3.79 -4.02 -3.65
C ILE A 72 -2.40 -4.42 -3.17
N VAL A 73 -1.94 -5.60 -3.59
CA VAL A 73 -0.55 -6.01 -3.38
C VAL A 73 0.13 -6.11 -4.73
N ILE A 74 1.25 -5.42 -4.87
CA ILE A 74 1.94 -5.28 -6.14
C ILE A 74 3.23 -6.09 -6.12
N GLU A 75 3.30 -7.09 -6.99
CA GLU A 75 4.45 -7.97 -7.21
C GLU A 75 4.97 -8.61 -5.93
N ASP A 76 4.10 -8.82 -4.94
CA ASP A 76 4.47 -9.30 -3.61
C ASP A 76 5.55 -8.46 -2.92
N LYS A 77 5.70 -7.21 -3.33
CA LYS A 77 6.74 -6.29 -2.86
C LYS A 77 6.20 -5.03 -2.20
N VAL A 78 5.01 -4.60 -2.59
CA VAL A 78 4.44 -3.34 -2.10
C VAL A 78 2.97 -3.54 -1.77
N ILE A 79 2.57 -3.08 -0.58
CA ILE A 79 1.15 -3.00 -0.23
C ILE A 79 0.67 -1.58 -0.55
N LEU A 80 -0.43 -1.49 -1.28
CA LEU A 80 -1.02 -0.23 -1.68
C LEU A 80 -2.38 -0.10 -1.00
N GLU A 81 -2.56 0.98 -0.23
CA GLU A 81 -3.85 1.32 0.39
C GLU A 81 -4.39 2.58 -0.23
N ILE A 82 -5.65 2.54 -0.63
CA ILE A 82 -6.30 3.62 -1.37
C ILE A 82 -7.32 4.30 -0.48
N LYS A 83 -7.27 5.61 -0.44
CA LYS A 83 -8.22 6.44 0.27
C LYS A 83 -8.76 7.53 -0.67
N ALA A 84 -9.95 8.01 -0.36
CA ALA A 84 -10.56 9.13 -1.06
C ALA A 84 -11.22 10.03 0.00
N VAL A 85 -10.37 10.61 0.84
CA VAL A 85 -10.80 11.43 1.99
C VAL A 85 -10.22 12.83 1.87
N GLU A 86 -10.75 13.77 2.66
CA GLU A 86 -10.24 15.14 2.64
C GLU A 86 -8.78 15.20 3.09
N ALA A 87 -8.45 14.44 4.13
CA ALA A 87 -7.10 14.39 4.66
C ALA A 87 -6.82 13.02 5.28
N ILE A 88 -5.60 12.54 5.07
CA ILE A 88 -5.12 11.32 5.72
C ILE A 88 -4.83 11.64 7.18
N ASN A 89 -5.23 10.74 8.07
CA ASN A 89 -4.92 10.87 9.49
C ASN A 89 -3.99 9.73 9.96
N SER A 90 -3.58 9.81 11.22
CA SER A 90 -2.62 8.86 11.77
C SER A 90 -3.15 7.41 11.79
N SER A 91 -4.47 7.22 11.90
CA SER A 91 -5.02 5.87 11.91
C SER A 91 -4.92 5.21 10.54
N HIS A 92 -5.04 5.98 9.46
CA HIS A 92 -4.83 5.47 8.10
C HIS A 92 -3.41 4.95 7.93
N GLU A 93 -2.44 5.73 8.41
CA GLU A 93 -1.02 5.37 8.31
C GLU A 93 -0.70 4.16 9.18
N ALA A 94 -1.26 4.11 10.39
CA ALA A 94 -1.05 3.00 11.31
C ALA A 94 -1.60 1.69 10.73
N GLN A 95 -2.74 1.74 10.05
CA GLN A 95 -3.32 0.54 9.42
C GLN A 95 -2.38 -0.04 8.38
N LEU A 96 -1.80 0.80 7.53
CA LEU A 96 -0.85 0.34 6.53
C LEU A 96 0.37 -0.30 7.18
N VAL A 97 0.94 0.35 8.20
CA VAL A 97 2.10 -0.20 8.92
C VAL A 97 1.75 -1.55 9.54
N ASN A 98 0.54 -1.69 10.10
CA ASN A 98 0.10 -2.96 10.68
C ASN A 98 0.01 -4.07 9.64
N TYR A 99 -0.42 -3.75 8.42
CA TYR A 99 -0.42 -4.74 7.34
C TYR A 99 1.00 -5.17 6.98
N LEU A 100 1.96 -4.24 7.00
CA LEU A 100 3.36 -4.58 6.77
C LEU A 100 3.88 -5.50 7.88
N LYS A 101 3.52 -5.22 9.14
CA LYS A 101 3.91 -6.08 10.28
C LYS A 101 3.37 -7.49 10.14
N ALA A 102 2.18 -7.65 9.58
CA ALA A 102 1.50 -8.93 9.48
C ALA A 102 1.89 -9.74 8.23
N THR A 103 2.72 -9.18 7.36
CA THR A 103 3.12 -9.83 6.11
C THR A 103 4.63 -9.85 5.98
N ASN A 104 5.14 -10.45 4.90
CA ASN A 104 6.57 -10.40 4.58
C ASN A 104 6.89 -9.26 3.62
N ILE A 105 6.01 -8.27 3.56
CA ILE A 105 6.18 -7.13 2.66
C ILE A 105 6.67 -5.95 3.49
N ASP A 106 7.76 -5.31 3.06
CA ASP A 106 8.42 -4.28 3.83
C ASP A 106 7.99 -2.86 3.45
N VAL A 107 7.41 -2.68 2.27
CA VAL A 107 7.10 -1.36 1.73
C VAL A 107 5.61 -1.22 1.50
N GLY A 108 5.06 -0.08 1.91
CA GLY A 108 3.67 0.26 1.63
C GLY A 108 3.54 1.68 1.15
N LEU A 109 2.53 1.91 0.34
CA LEU A 109 2.14 3.24 -0.11
C LEU A 109 0.68 3.48 0.24
N LEU A 110 0.43 4.63 0.83
CA LEU A 110 -0.90 5.12 1.10
C LEU A 110 -1.18 6.21 0.06
N LEU A 111 -2.16 5.98 -0.79
CA LEU A 111 -2.55 6.93 -1.83
C LEU A 111 -3.90 7.54 -1.47
N ASN A 112 -3.94 8.84 -1.35
CA ASN A 112 -5.21 9.53 -1.12
C ASN A 112 -5.59 10.37 -2.33
N PHE A 113 -6.71 10.04 -2.93
CA PHE A 113 -7.25 10.75 -4.10
C PHE A 113 -8.19 11.86 -3.62
N GLY A 114 -7.60 12.86 -2.96
CA GLY A 114 -8.31 14.06 -2.55
C GLY A 114 -8.27 15.12 -3.65
N LYS A 115 -8.40 16.37 -3.28
CA LYS A 115 -8.31 17.48 -4.25
C LYS A 115 -6.97 17.45 -4.97
N SER A 116 -5.92 17.08 -4.26
CA SER A 116 -4.64 16.72 -4.87
C SER A 116 -4.29 15.30 -4.45
N LEU A 117 -3.49 14.62 -5.25
CA LEU A 117 -3.03 13.29 -4.91
C LEU A 117 -1.98 13.41 -3.81
N MET A 118 -2.18 12.69 -2.70
CA MET A 118 -1.20 12.61 -1.62
C MET A 118 -0.67 11.20 -1.50
N VAL A 119 0.65 11.09 -1.37
CA VAL A 119 1.33 9.81 -1.26
C VAL A 119 2.11 9.76 0.04
N LYS A 120 1.91 8.71 0.83
CA LYS A 120 2.69 8.44 2.03
C LYS A 120 3.37 7.09 1.87
N ARG A 121 4.68 7.05 2.05
CA ARG A 121 5.46 5.84 2.00
C ARG A 121 5.73 5.35 3.42
N LYS A 122 5.52 4.06 3.64
CA LYS A 122 5.80 3.42 4.94
C LYS A 122 6.71 2.23 4.72
N ILE A 123 7.56 1.98 5.71
CA ILE A 123 8.48 0.84 5.70
C ILE A 123 8.42 0.14 7.04
N PHE A 124 8.40 -1.19 7.01
CA PHE A 124 8.56 -2.00 8.20
C PHE A 124 9.56 -3.11 7.87
N GLU A 125 10.81 -2.92 8.32
CA GLU A 125 11.92 -3.76 7.89
C GLU A 125 11.90 -5.16 8.51
N THR A 126 12.43 -6.12 7.75
CA THR A 126 12.50 -7.53 8.14
C THR A 126 13.16 -7.73 9.51
N ALA A 127 14.21 -6.97 9.80
CA ALA A 127 14.92 -7.10 11.08
C ALA A 127 14.01 -6.78 12.27
N ARG A 128 13.12 -5.82 12.13
CA ARG A 128 12.14 -5.50 13.18
C ARG A 128 11.07 -6.59 13.28
N ARG A 129 10.65 -7.11 12.13
CA ARG A 129 9.67 -8.20 12.07
C ARG A 129 10.18 -9.44 12.79
N ASP A 130 11.45 -9.78 12.55
CA ASP A 130 12.07 -10.93 13.19
C ASP A 130 12.12 -10.78 14.72
N ARG A 131 12.40 -9.57 15.20
CA ARG A 131 12.40 -9.31 16.64
C ARG A 131 11.00 -9.43 17.24
N LEU A 132 9.98 -8.99 16.52
CA LEU A 132 8.60 -9.14 17.00
C LEU A 132 8.21 -10.62 17.07
N ASP A 133 8.60 -11.39 16.08
CA ASP A 133 8.35 -12.83 16.07
C ASP A 133 9.04 -13.54 17.22
N ALA A 134 10.24 -13.11 17.55
CA ALA A 134 11.01 -13.71 18.64
C ALA A 134 10.41 -13.43 20.03
N ASP A 135 9.58 -12.41 20.16
CA ASP A 135 8.92 -12.03 21.40
C ASP A 135 7.67 -12.88 21.70
N PHE A 136 7.32 -13.74 20.80
CA PHE A 136 6.19 -14.67 20.99
C PHE A 136 6.71 -16.06 21.35
#